data_c6aba87b1b82f6e7fe62813c3b6c83d7
#
_entry.id   c6aba87b1b82f6e7fe62813c3b6c83d7
#
_cell.length_a   1.000
_cell.length_b   1.000
_cell.length_c   1.000
_cell.angle_alpha   90.00
_cell.angle_beta   90.00
_cell.angle_gamma   90.00
#
_symmetry.space_group_name_H-M   'P 1'
#
loop_
_entity.id
_entity.type
_entity.pdbx_description
1 polymer ?
#
loop_
_entity_poly.entity_id
_entity_poly.type
_entity_poly.pdbx_seq_one_letter_code
_entity_poly.pdbx_strand_id
1 'polypeptide(L)'
;GEVNHGYRSLRGLEPGDNTSLIGKIPPLACYQDGTNDYAQWGQSVVLLIIDGSVGCTGTLINNTDNDGKPYLLTASHCLNKQFTMKNPDYEKIAGSIVCFFNFNSPFCDPILRGTEEMSTASTYFKAVNEMADMALLELTATPPVYYRPYYAGWNAQEVGPAPYTCIQHPQYSVKRISISDEDLAPFTLTDPNMIFYKNAHWHVKTWEVGYTASGSSGSPLFNADGEIIGALSGGQSSENSPKDDYFFSLMKPWDAIDTPERQLKYWLNPSNDETKVCEGLDPYKSA
;
A
#
# COMPACT_ATOMS: atom_id res chain seq x y z
N GLY A 1 -3.38 -3.86 34.60
CA GLY A 1 -3.83 -4.99 33.83
C GLY A 1 -3.19 -4.91 32.47
N GLU A 2 -2.29 -5.84 32.16
CA GLU A 2 -1.72 -5.96 30.83
C GLU A 2 -2.89 -6.21 29.88
N VAL A 3 -3.12 -5.28 28.97
CA VAL A 3 -3.99 -5.50 27.81
C VAL A 3 -3.21 -6.42 26.90
N ASN A 4 -3.41 -7.71 27.09
CA ASN A 4 -2.89 -8.72 26.20
C ASN A 4 -3.71 -8.63 24.90
N HIS A 5 -3.38 -7.64 24.06
CA HIS A 5 -3.81 -7.61 22.68
C HIS A 5 -3.20 -8.86 22.08
N GLY A 6 -4.00 -9.82 21.63
CA GLY A 6 -3.59 -11.12 21.13
C GLY A 6 -2.64 -11.09 19.92
N TYR A 7 -1.66 -10.24 19.98
CA TYR A 7 -0.51 -10.23 19.11
C TYR A 7 0.34 -11.47 19.47
N ARG A 8 0.14 -12.52 18.71
CA ARG A 8 1.32 -13.30 18.41
C ARG A 8 2.29 -12.30 17.82
N SER A 9 3.37 -12.02 18.56
CA SER A 9 4.46 -11.21 18.04
C SER A 9 4.71 -11.62 16.59
N LEU A 10 5.12 -10.69 15.73
CA LEU A 10 5.65 -11.03 14.39
C LEU A 10 6.69 -12.19 14.48
N ARG A 11 7.25 -12.47 15.65
CA ARG A 11 8.03 -13.66 16.00
C ARG A 11 7.31 -14.99 15.78
N GLY A 12 5.98 -15.05 15.73
CA GLY A 12 5.21 -16.25 15.38
C GLY A 12 4.96 -16.37 13.88
N LEU A 13 5.22 -15.30 13.14
CA LEU A 13 5.42 -15.25 11.70
C LEU A 13 6.94 -15.25 11.44
N GLU A 14 7.72 -16.10 12.18
CA GLU A 14 9.12 -16.27 11.83
C GLU A 14 9.15 -16.44 10.32
N PRO A 15 9.80 -15.54 9.57
CA PRO A 15 10.19 -15.85 8.23
C PRO A 15 11.06 -17.10 8.46
N GLY A 16 10.57 -18.27 8.17
CA GLY A 16 11.44 -19.41 8.05
C GLY A 16 12.63 -18.93 7.26
N ASP A 17 13.83 -19.34 7.49
CA ASP A 17 15.13 -18.94 6.91
C ASP A 17 15.11 -18.39 5.44
N ASN A 18 14.08 -17.67 5.10
CA ASN A 18 13.78 -17.05 3.80
C ASN A 18 14.53 -15.72 3.60
N THR A 19 15.53 -15.42 4.44
CA THR A 19 16.48 -14.33 4.17
C THR A 19 17.11 -14.48 2.78
N SER A 20 17.20 -15.70 2.26
CA SER A 20 17.65 -15.96 0.90
C SER A 20 16.62 -15.54 -0.17
N LEU A 21 15.30 -15.63 0.09
CA LEU A 21 14.25 -15.32 -0.90
C LEU A 21 14.00 -13.81 -1.04
N ILE A 22 14.30 -13.03 0.01
CA ILE A 22 14.07 -11.58 -0.01
C ILE A 22 15.38 -10.82 -0.32
N GLY A 23 16.51 -11.50 -0.40
CA GLY A 23 17.85 -10.89 -0.46
C GLY A 23 18.07 -9.95 -1.66
N LYS A 24 17.28 -10.07 -2.72
CA LYS A 24 17.37 -9.23 -3.92
C LYS A 24 16.34 -8.09 -3.97
N ILE A 25 15.43 -8.00 -3.02
CA ILE A 25 14.61 -6.79 -2.84
C ILE A 25 15.32 -5.93 -1.81
N PRO A 26 15.95 -4.82 -2.20
CA PRO A 26 16.74 -4.03 -1.27
C PRO A 26 15.86 -3.36 -0.20
N PRO A 27 16.35 -3.23 1.05
CA PRO A 27 15.73 -2.35 2.03
C PRO A 27 15.59 -0.94 1.49
N LEU A 28 14.53 -0.24 1.88
CA LEU A 28 14.33 1.17 1.51
C LEU A 28 15.53 2.03 1.94
N ALA A 29 16.16 1.70 3.05
CA ALA A 29 17.36 2.39 3.56
C ALA A 29 18.54 2.41 2.57
N CYS A 30 18.58 1.51 1.58
CA CYS A 30 19.61 1.52 0.53
C CYS A 30 19.44 2.69 -0.47
N TYR A 31 18.27 3.31 -0.49
CA TYR A 31 17.91 4.37 -1.44
C TYR A 31 17.59 5.71 -0.74
N GLN A 32 17.93 5.85 0.53
CA GLN A 32 17.71 7.05 1.34
C GLN A 32 19.00 7.88 1.43
N ASP A 33 19.56 8.23 0.29
CA ASP A 33 20.81 9.02 0.19
C ASP A 33 20.58 10.54 0.14
N GLY A 34 19.32 10.99 0.21
CA GLY A 34 18.94 12.40 0.15
C GLY A 34 18.89 12.99 -1.27
N THR A 35 19.09 12.17 -2.30
CA THR A 35 18.96 12.61 -3.71
C THR A 35 17.54 12.44 -4.26
N ASN A 36 16.66 11.80 -3.48
CA ASN A 36 15.28 11.49 -3.83
C ASN A 36 14.37 11.58 -2.60
N ASP A 37 13.05 11.55 -2.81
CA ASP A 37 12.04 11.66 -1.77
C ASP A 37 11.55 10.29 -1.23
N TYR A 38 12.23 9.19 -1.54
CA TYR A 38 11.82 7.84 -1.13
C TYR A 38 11.72 7.69 0.39
N ALA A 39 12.55 8.41 1.15
CA ALA A 39 12.45 8.46 2.60
C ALA A 39 11.09 9.01 3.06
N GLN A 40 10.62 10.10 2.45
CA GLN A 40 9.35 10.74 2.74
C GLN A 40 8.19 9.84 2.29
N TRP A 41 8.23 9.36 1.03
CA TRP A 41 7.19 8.45 0.53
C TRP A 41 7.06 7.20 1.40
N GLY A 42 8.21 6.66 1.84
CA GLY A 42 8.25 5.54 2.76
C GLY A 42 7.53 5.78 4.09
N GLN A 43 7.44 7.01 4.57
CA GLN A 43 6.72 7.34 5.81
C GLN A 43 5.19 7.20 5.67
N SER A 44 4.66 7.17 4.44
CA SER A 44 3.26 6.87 4.19
C SER A 44 2.94 5.39 4.21
N VAL A 45 3.93 4.52 3.95
CA VAL A 45 3.72 3.07 3.75
C VAL A 45 3.80 2.32 5.08
N VAL A 46 2.84 1.43 5.31
CA VAL A 46 2.70 0.66 6.56
C VAL A 46 2.51 -0.82 6.27
N LEU A 47 3.03 -1.66 7.16
CA LEU A 47 2.70 -3.09 7.17
C LEU A 47 1.33 -3.29 7.82
N LEU A 48 0.46 -4.04 7.17
CA LEU A 48 -0.86 -4.42 7.68
C LEU A 48 -0.84 -5.87 8.15
N ILE A 49 -1.36 -6.13 9.35
CA ILE A 49 -1.69 -7.47 9.81
C ILE A 49 -3.20 -7.54 10.02
N ILE A 50 -3.87 -8.37 9.25
CA ILE A 50 -5.31 -8.51 9.20
C ILE A 50 -5.70 -9.82 9.86
N ASP A 51 -6.62 -9.77 10.81
CA ASP A 51 -7.12 -10.95 11.53
C ASP A 51 -5.99 -11.80 12.15
N GLY A 52 -4.88 -11.14 12.53
CA GLY A 52 -3.70 -11.75 13.15
C GLY A 52 -2.89 -12.71 12.27
N SER A 53 -3.22 -12.86 10.99
CA SER A 53 -2.63 -13.91 10.14
C SER A 53 -2.33 -13.51 8.70
N VAL A 54 -3.03 -12.53 8.14
CA VAL A 54 -2.81 -12.08 6.76
C VAL A 54 -2.01 -10.79 6.78
N GLY A 55 -0.85 -10.79 6.15
CA GLY A 55 -0.03 -9.59 5.98
C GLY A 55 -0.20 -8.99 4.59
N CYS A 56 -0.37 -7.69 4.57
CA CYS A 56 -0.44 -6.85 3.37
C CYS A 56 0.32 -5.55 3.61
N THR A 57 0.37 -4.72 2.61
CA THR A 57 0.91 -3.36 2.70
C THR A 57 -0.23 -2.36 2.49
N GLY A 58 -0.18 -1.25 3.19
CA GLY A 58 -1.09 -0.13 3.00
C GLY A 58 -0.36 1.19 2.95
N THR A 59 -1.06 2.25 2.54
CA THR A 59 -0.45 3.57 2.38
C THR A 59 -1.38 4.65 2.89
N LEU A 60 -0.87 5.51 3.79
CA LEU A 60 -1.57 6.74 4.15
C LEU A 60 -1.68 7.63 2.91
N ILE A 61 -2.88 8.07 2.59
CA ILE A 61 -3.19 8.85 1.40
C ILE A 61 -3.89 10.15 1.78
N ASN A 62 -3.46 11.25 1.17
CA ASN A 62 -4.02 12.58 1.41
C ASN A 62 -5.41 12.75 0.76
N ASN A 63 -6.13 13.77 1.16
CA ASN A 63 -7.34 14.25 0.51
C ASN A 63 -7.19 15.73 0.10
N THR A 64 -8.08 16.22 -0.76
CA THR A 64 -8.01 17.60 -1.28
C THR A 64 -8.25 18.68 -0.22
N ASP A 65 -8.86 18.33 0.92
CA ASP A 65 -9.03 19.27 2.04
C ASP A 65 -7.74 19.45 2.85
N ASN A 66 -6.74 18.61 2.68
CA ASN A 66 -5.48 18.60 3.44
C ASN A 66 -5.72 18.59 4.97
N ASP A 67 -6.76 17.90 5.42
CA ASP A 67 -7.22 17.93 6.81
C ASP A 67 -6.52 16.88 7.71
N GLY A 68 -5.61 16.09 7.13
CA GLY A 68 -4.86 15.06 7.85
C GLY A 68 -5.70 13.87 8.31
N LYS A 69 -6.88 13.64 7.72
CA LYS A 69 -7.64 12.41 7.95
C LYS A 69 -6.80 11.21 7.57
N PRO A 70 -6.65 10.23 8.47
CA PRO A 70 -5.73 9.13 8.26
C PRO A 70 -6.33 8.03 7.37
N TYR A 71 -6.63 8.38 6.12
CA TYR A 71 -7.07 7.42 5.13
C TYR A 71 -5.93 6.48 4.75
N LEU A 72 -6.27 5.21 4.56
CA LEU A 72 -5.34 4.13 4.27
C LEU A 72 -5.80 3.36 3.04
N LEU A 73 -5.04 3.45 1.95
CA LEU A 73 -5.28 2.73 0.72
C LEU A 73 -4.61 1.35 0.79
N THR A 74 -5.30 0.31 0.33
CA THR A 74 -4.77 -1.06 0.17
C THR A 74 -5.58 -1.82 -0.89
N ALA A 75 -5.28 -3.11 -1.10
CA ALA A 75 -6.01 -3.97 -2.03
C ALA A 75 -7.22 -4.64 -1.34
N SER A 76 -8.33 -4.79 -2.07
CA SER A 76 -9.53 -5.43 -1.52
C SER A 76 -9.37 -6.92 -1.28
N HIS A 77 -8.52 -7.62 -2.07
CA HIS A 77 -8.24 -9.03 -1.84
C HIS A 77 -7.53 -9.30 -0.50
N CYS A 78 -6.87 -8.30 0.10
CA CYS A 78 -6.34 -8.38 1.46
C CYS A 78 -7.46 -8.57 2.48
N LEU A 79 -8.59 -7.87 2.29
CA LEU A 79 -9.76 -7.94 3.17
C LEU A 79 -10.64 -9.15 2.86
N ASN A 80 -10.73 -9.54 1.59
CA ASN A 80 -11.57 -10.65 1.14
C ASN A 80 -10.77 -11.93 0.84
N LYS A 81 -9.67 -12.18 1.52
CA LYS A 81 -8.90 -13.44 1.42
C LYS A 81 -8.83 -14.00 -0.01
N GLN A 82 -8.30 -13.21 -0.95
CA GLN A 82 -8.21 -13.58 -2.37
C GLN A 82 -9.60 -13.81 -3.03
N PHE A 83 -10.59 -13.00 -2.68
CA PHE A 83 -11.97 -13.06 -3.21
C PHE A 83 -12.68 -14.39 -2.96
N THR A 84 -12.28 -15.15 -1.96
CA THR A 84 -12.92 -16.46 -1.64
C THR A 84 -14.08 -16.34 -0.67
N MET A 85 -14.23 -15.22 0.02
CA MET A 85 -15.31 -15.01 0.98
C MET A 85 -16.62 -14.60 0.27
N LYS A 86 -17.71 -15.29 0.60
CA LYS A 86 -19.05 -14.86 0.20
C LYS A 86 -19.57 -13.86 1.23
N ASN A 87 -19.90 -12.63 0.78
CA ASN A 87 -20.42 -11.55 1.64
C ASN A 87 -19.48 -11.25 2.84
N PRO A 88 -18.25 -10.78 2.61
CA PRO A 88 -17.36 -10.44 3.70
C PRO A 88 -17.92 -9.29 4.54
N ASP A 89 -17.79 -9.39 5.86
CA ASP A 89 -18.10 -8.30 6.80
C ASP A 89 -16.88 -7.36 6.87
N TYR A 90 -16.83 -6.39 5.96
CA TYR A 90 -15.72 -5.46 5.84
C TYR A 90 -15.52 -4.59 7.07
N GLU A 91 -16.58 -4.22 7.79
CA GLU A 91 -16.48 -3.47 9.05
C GLU A 91 -15.73 -4.28 10.11
N LYS A 92 -16.12 -5.54 10.29
CA LYS A 92 -15.47 -6.44 11.23
C LYS A 92 -14.01 -6.69 10.85
N ILE A 93 -13.74 -6.91 9.56
CA ILE A 93 -12.38 -7.14 9.06
C ILE A 93 -11.51 -5.91 9.28
N ALA A 94 -12.00 -4.72 8.91
CA ALA A 94 -11.32 -3.45 9.14
C ALA A 94 -10.98 -3.25 10.64
N GLY A 95 -11.92 -3.56 11.53
CA GLY A 95 -11.72 -3.51 12.97
C GLY A 95 -10.62 -4.45 13.51
N SER A 96 -10.22 -5.47 12.75
CA SER A 96 -9.17 -6.42 13.13
C SER A 96 -7.76 -6.04 12.69
N ILE A 97 -7.63 -4.97 11.89
CA ILE A 97 -6.35 -4.59 11.26
C ILE A 97 -5.42 -3.91 12.27
N VAL A 98 -4.17 -4.29 12.22
CA VAL A 98 -3.08 -3.62 12.92
C VAL A 98 -2.12 -3.07 11.89
N CYS A 99 -1.79 -1.79 12.00
CA CYS A 99 -0.87 -1.08 11.13
C CYS A 99 0.46 -0.84 11.86
N PHE A 100 1.57 -1.28 11.26
CA PHE A 100 2.91 -1.03 11.78
C PHE A 100 3.58 0.06 10.94
N PHE A 101 3.93 1.17 11.61
CA PHE A 101 4.60 2.31 11.04
C PHE A 101 6.12 2.18 11.18
N ASN A 102 6.85 2.75 10.24
CA ASN A 102 8.31 2.82 10.30
C ASN A 102 9.00 1.46 10.57
N PHE A 103 8.36 0.38 10.17
CA PHE A 103 8.96 -0.94 10.20
C PHE A 103 10.02 -1.04 9.10
N ASN A 104 11.16 -0.38 9.34
CA ASN A 104 12.25 -0.19 8.41
C ASN A 104 13.51 -0.90 8.90
N SER A 105 14.38 -1.33 7.98
CA SER A 105 15.76 -1.57 8.35
C SER A 105 16.44 -0.22 8.65
N PRO A 106 17.21 -0.10 9.73
CA PRO A 106 17.89 1.15 10.05
C PRO A 106 19.07 1.45 9.10
N PHE A 107 19.55 0.45 8.36
CA PHE A 107 20.65 0.55 7.43
C PHE A 107 20.35 -0.22 6.15
N CYS A 108 21.21 -0.05 5.12
CA CYS A 108 21.19 -0.88 3.91
C CYS A 108 21.74 -2.28 4.22
N ASP A 109 20.98 -3.02 5.05
CA ASP A 109 21.29 -4.40 5.43
C ASP A 109 19.98 -5.21 5.41
N PRO A 110 19.86 -6.22 4.54
CA PRO A 110 18.63 -6.98 4.37
C PRO A 110 18.26 -7.85 5.58
N ILE A 111 19.19 -8.08 6.51
CA ILE A 111 19.00 -8.95 7.68
C ILE A 111 18.50 -8.16 8.89
N LEU A 112 18.83 -6.85 8.96
CA LEU A 112 18.44 -6.02 10.10
C LEU A 112 16.94 -5.73 10.11
N ARG A 113 16.32 -6.01 11.25
CA ARG A 113 14.92 -5.65 11.53
C ARG A 113 14.82 -4.26 12.12
N GLY A 114 13.73 -3.57 11.78
CA GLY A 114 13.32 -2.33 12.44
C GLY A 114 12.55 -2.58 13.74
N THR A 115 12.06 -1.50 14.34
CA THR A 115 11.19 -1.54 15.51
C THR A 115 9.75 -1.89 15.11
N GLU A 116 9.07 -2.65 15.96
CA GLU A 116 7.64 -2.98 15.85
C GLU A 116 6.79 -2.14 16.83
N GLU A 117 7.40 -1.17 17.50
CA GLU A 117 6.77 -0.41 18.59
C GLU A 117 5.77 0.64 18.08
N MET A 118 5.93 1.10 16.84
CA MET A 118 5.08 2.13 16.23
C MET A 118 3.89 1.47 15.55
N SER A 119 2.85 1.14 16.29
CA SER A 119 1.65 0.51 15.74
C SER A 119 0.36 1.21 16.14
N THR A 120 -0.66 1.06 15.30
CA THR A 120 -2.04 1.43 15.60
C THR A 120 -2.94 0.21 15.40
N ALA A 121 -3.93 0.06 16.24
CA ALA A 121 -4.88 -1.04 16.15
C ALA A 121 -6.25 -0.52 15.68
N SER A 122 -6.91 -1.33 14.87
CA SER A 122 -8.23 -1.08 14.32
C SER A 122 -8.29 0.04 13.28
N THR A 123 -9.13 -0.18 12.30
CA THR A 123 -9.48 0.81 11.27
C THR A 123 -10.99 0.84 11.07
N TYR A 124 -11.51 1.92 10.50
CA TYR A 124 -12.87 2.01 9.99
C TYR A 124 -12.89 1.65 8.51
N PHE A 125 -13.87 0.89 8.10
CA PHE A 125 -14.16 0.68 6.69
C PHE A 125 -14.68 1.99 6.04
N LYS A 126 -14.21 2.31 4.84
CA LYS A 126 -14.69 3.45 4.04
C LYS A 126 -15.23 3.01 2.69
N ALA A 127 -14.40 2.35 1.88
CA ALA A 127 -14.82 1.89 0.57
C ALA A 127 -14.10 0.60 0.15
N VAL A 128 -14.81 -0.24 -0.61
CA VAL A 128 -14.26 -1.39 -1.32
C VAL A 128 -14.85 -1.44 -2.72
N ASN A 129 -14.00 -1.56 -3.73
CA ASN A 129 -14.41 -1.87 -5.09
C ASN A 129 -13.65 -3.12 -5.56
N GLU A 130 -14.24 -4.28 -5.36
CA GLU A 130 -13.62 -5.56 -5.66
C GLU A 130 -13.30 -5.73 -7.15
N MET A 131 -14.14 -5.17 -8.04
CA MET A 131 -13.91 -5.22 -9.49
C MET A 131 -12.69 -4.39 -9.94
N ALA A 132 -12.20 -3.50 -9.08
CA ALA A 132 -10.94 -2.78 -9.26
C ALA A 132 -9.84 -3.26 -8.30
N ASP A 133 -10.16 -4.17 -7.38
CA ASP A 133 -9.29 -4.61 -6.28
C ASP A 133 -8.89 -3.49 -5.30
N MET A 134 -9.72 -2.47 -5.15
CA MET A 134 -9.44 -1.31 -4.30
C MET A 134 -10.10 -1.44 -2.94
N ALA A 135 -9.39 -1.09 -1.86
CA ALA A 135 -9.94 -0.86 -0.53
C ALA A 135 -9.39 0.44 0.08
N LEU A 136 -10.29 1.22 0.67
CA LEU A 136 -9.98 2.42 1.45
C LEU A 136 -10.48 2.23 2.87
N LEU A 137 -9.62 2.50 3.83
CA LEU A 137 -9.85 2.44 5.26
C LEU A 137 -9.54 3.81 5.88
N GLU A 138 -9.87 3.99 7.14
CA GLU A 138 -9.44 5.13 7.95
C GLU A 138 -8.96 4.61 9.30
N LEU A 139 -7.79 5.03 9.77
CA LEU A 139 -7.31 4.68 11.11
C LEU A 139 -8.27 5.23 12.15
N THR A 140 -8.47 4.50 13.25
CA THR A 140 -9.35 4.94 14.35
C THR A 140 -8.80 6.14 15.11
N ALA A 141 -7.52 6.46 14.95
CA ALA A 141 -6.86 7.64 15.53
C ALA A 141 -5.76 8.15 14.58
N THR A 142 -5.53 9.45 14.60
CA THR A 142 -4.39 10.06 13.90
C THR A 142 -3.08 9.48 14.47
N PRO A 143 -2.14 9.04 13.61
CA PRO A 143 -0.86 8.53 14.05
C PRO A 143 -0.12 9.57 14.91
N PRO A 144 0.52 9.15 16.01
CA PRO A 144 1.28 10.07 16.86
C PRO A 144 2.37 10.83 16.10
N VAL A 145 2.65 12.07 16.50
CA VAL A 145 3.66 12.96 15.87
C VAL A 145 5.01 12.28 15.69
N TYR A 146 5.46 11.50 16.67
CA TYR A 146 6.77 10.83 16.62
C TYR A 146 6.82 9.67 15.63
N TYR A 147 5.67 9.22 15.06
CA TYR A 147 5.65 8.30 13.92
C TYR A 147 6.05 9.02 12.62
N ARG A 148 6.01 10.37 12.59
CA ARG A 148 6.31 11.18 11.42
C ARG A 148 5.53 10.74 10.17
N PRO A 149 4.20 10.55 10.28
CA PRO A 149 3.41 10.09 9.14
C PRO A 149 3.44 11.13 8.01
N TYR A 150 3.57 10.63 6.80
CA TYR A 150 3.38 11.36 5.56
C TYR A 150 2.10 10.83 4.88
N TYR A 151 1.27 11.73 4.40
CA TYR A 151 0.07 11.38 3.63
C TYR A 151 0.42 11.56 2.17
N ALA A 152 0.53 10.46 1.43
CA ALA A 152 0.99 10.50 0.05
C ALA A 152 0.00 11.21 -0.87
N GLY A 153 0.52 11.96 -1.82
CA GLY A 153 -0.23 12.51 -2.94
C GLY A 153 -0.66 11.42 -3.91
N TRP A 154 -1.59 11.76 -4.79
CA TRP A 154 -2.14 10.78 -5.73
C TRP A 154 -2.59 11.43 -7.04
N ASN A 155 -2.65 10.59 -8.09
CA ASN A 155 -3.14 10.96 -9.41
C ASN A 155 -4.13 9.90 -9.91
N ALA A 156 -5.41 10.28 -9.99
CA ALA A 156 -6.49 9.45 -10.52
C ALA A 156 -6.87 9.83 -11.97
N GLN A 157 -6.04 10.63 -12.64
CA GLN A 157 -6.28 11.12 -14.00
C GLN A 157 -5.33 10.48 -15.01
N GLU A 158 -4.04 10.39 -14.67
CA GLU A 158 -3.00 9.91 -15.57
C GLU A 158 -1.92 9.12 -14.81
N VAL A 159 -1.06 8.45 -15.56
CA VAL A 159 0.00 7.61 -14.97
C VAL A 159 1.22 8.42 -14.51
N GLY A 160 1.45 9.58 -15.14
CA GLY A 160 2.63 10.40 -14.89
C GLY A 160 3.94 9.77 -15.38
N PRO A 161 5.09 10.40 -15.09
CA PRO A 161 6.38 9.96 -15.61
C PRO A 161 6.98 8.79 -14.82
N ALA A 162 7.83 7.99 -15.51
CA ALA A 162 8.76 7.05 -14.88
C ALA A 162 9.94 7.82 -14.20
N PRO A 163 10.68 7.20 -13.26
CA PRO A 163 10.55 5.81 -12.81
C PRO A 163 9.32 5.56 -11.93
N TYR A 164 8.81 4.34 -11.99
CA TYR A 164 7.74 3.90 -11.11
C TYR A 164 8.31 3.13 -9.92
N THR A 165 7.91 3.53 -8.73
CA THR A 165 8.48 3.03 -7.49
C THR A 165 7.42 2.35 -6.64
N CYS A 166 7.67 1.10 -6.25
CA CYS A 166 6.88 0.36 -5.28
C CYS A 166 7.62 0.27 -3.95
N ILE A 167 7.04 0.80 -2.89
CA ILE A 167 7.53 0.65 -1.51
C ILE A 167 6.62 -0.33 -0.78
N GLN A 168 7.19 -1.40 -0.21
CA GLN A 168 6.42 -2.60 0.13
C GLN A 168 6.96 -3.31 1.37
N HIS A 169 6.14 -4.24 1.93
CA HIS A 169 6.50 -5.16 3.01
C HIS A 169 6.43 -6.62 2.54
N PRO A 170 7.33 -7.05 1.63
CA PRO A 170 7.30 -8.41 1.10
C PRO A 170 7.59 -9.42 2.19
N GLN A 171 6.81 -10.50 2.24
CA GLN A 171 6.90 -11.55 3.27
C GLN A 171 6.89 -11.00 4.70
N TYR A 172 6.11 -9.91 4.91
CA TYR A 172 5.99 -9.24 6.21
C TYR A 172 7.33 -8.70 6.76
N SER A 173 8.29 -8.50 5.88
CA SER A 173 9.63 -7.99 6.24
C SER A 173 9.62 -6.47 6.40
N VAL A 174 10.76 -5.93 6.83
CA VAL A 174 11.03 -4.50 6.82
C VAL A 174 10.75 -3.90 5.44
N LYS A 175 10.47 -2.61 5.42
CA LYS A 175 10.15 -1.87 4.21
C LYS A 175 11.24 -2.00 3.15
N ARG A 176 10.83 -2.34 1.93
CA ARG A 176 11.69 -2.58 0.79
C ARG A 176 11.20 -1.81 -0.41
N ILE A 177 12.05 -1.70 -1.44
CA ILE A 177 11.79 -0.90 -2.63
C ILE A 177 11.99 -1.73 -3.90
N SER A 178 11.13 -1.49 -4.89
CA SER A 178 11.29 -1.96 -6.27
C SER A 178 11.07 -0.79 -7.22
N ILE A 179 11.85 -0.74 -8.30
CA ILE A 179 11.86 0.39 -9.25
C ILE A 179 11.78 -0.16 -10.67
N SER A 180 10.93 0.47 -11.49
CA SER A 180 10.79 0.21 -12.93
C SER A 180 10.92 1.51 -13.72
N ASP A 181 11.74 1.48 -14.76
CA ASP A 181 11.95 2.60 -15.68
C ASP A 181 11.11 2.47 -16.96
N GLU A 182 10.41 1.34 -17.14
CA GLU A 182 9.61 1.08 -18.34
C GLU A 182 8.21 1.71 -18.25
N ASP A 183 7.70 2.15 -19.39
CA ASP A 183 6.34 2.66 -19.50
C ASP A 183 5.30 1.60 -19.09
N LEU A 184 4.34 2.01 -18.28
CA LEU A 184 3.23 1.17 -17.86
C LEU A 184 2.21 1.00 -19.01
N ALA A 185 1.59 -0.16 -19.04
CA ALA A 185 0.51 -0.45 -19.98
C ALA A 185 -0.79 -0.76 -19.19
N PRO A 186 -1.96 -0.30 -19.69
CA PRO A 186 -3.23 -0.74 -19.14
C PRO A 186 -3.41 -2.25 -19.31
N PHE A 187 -3.91 -2.91 -18.28
CA PHE A 187 -4.11 -4.36 -18.26
C PHE A 187 -5.47 -4.73 -17.64
N THR A 188 -6.03 -5.84 -18.09
CA THR A 188 -7.22 -6.45 -17.47
C THR A 188 -6.78 -7.70 -16.71
N LEU A 189 -6.71 -7.62 -15.41
CA LEU A 189 -6.37 -8.78 -14.57
C LEU A 189 -7.47 -9.85 -14.69
N THR A 190 -7.07 -11.11 -14.61
CA THR A 190 -7.98 -12.26 -14.61
C THR A 190 -7.77 -13.08 -13.34
N ASP A 191 -8.86 -13.42 -12.68
CA ASP A 191 -8.88 -14.27 -11.50
C ASP A 191 -10.07 -15.22 -11.56
N PRO A 192 -9.95 -16.48 -11.13
CA PRO A 192 -11.05 -17.44 -11.20
C PRO A 192 -12.25 -17.06 -10.30
N ASN A 193 -12.04 -16.23 -9.28
CA ASN A 193 -13.06 -15.86 -8.30
C ASN A 193 -13.63 -14.46 -8.52
N MET A 194 -13.01 -13.65 -9.42
CA MET A 194 -13.36 -12.25 -9.60
C MET A 194 -13.35 -11.82 -11.06
N ILE A 195 -14.34 -11.00 -11.43
CA ILE A 195 -14.39 -10.31 -12.73
C ILE A 195 -13.94 -8.87 -12.50
N PHE A 196 -12.77 -8.55 -13.03
CA PHE A 196 -12.24 -7.17 -12.96
C PHE A 196 -12.76 -6.28 -14.08
N TYR A 197 -12.78 -4.98 -13.83
CA TYR A 197 -13.01 -4.01 -14.89
C TYR A 197 -11.95 -4.11 -15.98
N LYS A 198 -12.37 -3.89 -17.22
CA LYS A 198 -11.44 -3.85 -18.35
C LYS A 198 -10.46 -2.69 -18.19
N ASN A 199 -9.18 -2.97 -18.42
CA ASN A 199 -8.08 -2.00 -18.31
C ASN A 199 -8.04 -1.26 -16.97
N ALA A 200 -8.34 -1.97 -15.87
CA ALA A 200 -8.35 -1.39 -14.53
C ALA A 200 -7.00 -1.46 -13.81
N HIS A 201 -6.01 -2.08 -14.43
CA HIS A 201 -4.71 -2.29 -13.82
C HIS A 201 -3.60 -1.68 -14.67
N TRP A 202 -2.51 -1.29 -14.01
CA TRP A 202 -1.23 -0.99 -14.62
C TRP A 202 -0.38 -2.26 -14.64
N HIS A 203 0.23 -2.57 -15.76
CA HIS A 203 1.17 -3.66 -15.91
C HIS A 203 2.60 -3.13 -15.83
N VAL A 204 3.31 -3.49 -14.77
CA VAL A 204 4.75 -3.34 -14.65
C VAL A 204 5.39 -4.58 -15.30
N LYS A 205 6.00 -4.37 -16.44
CA LYS A 205 6.57 -5.47 -17.25
C LYS A 205 7.85 -6.02 -16.66
N THR A 206 8.71 -5.13 -16.16
CA THR A 206 10.04 -5.47 -15.63
C THR A 206 10.38 -4.56 -14.46
N TRP A 207 11.08 -5.11 -13.48
CA TRP A 207 11.72 -4.35 -12.41
C TRP A 207 13.22 -4.30 -12.65
N GLU A 208 13.80 -3.11 -12.73
CA GLU A 208 15.25 -2.88 -12.76
C GLU A 208 15.85 -3.09 -11.37
N VAL A 209 15.07 -2.81 -10.34
CA VAL A 209 15.44 -3.02 -8.94
C VAL A 209 14.34 -3.81 -8.24
N GLY A 210 14.72 -4.88 -7.55
CA GLY A 210 13.82 -5.67 -6.72
C GLY A 210 12.76 -6.46 -7.50
N TYR A 211 11.68 -6.79 -6.84
CA TYR A 211 10.48 -7.48 -7.33
C TYR A 211 9.42 -7.45 -6.23
N THR A 212 8.19 -7.93 -6.48
CA THR A 212 7.17 -8.06 -5.44
C THR A 212 7.04 -9.50 -4.95
N ALA A 213 6.48 -9.69 -3.76
CA ALA A 213 6.27 -11.00 -3.17
C ALA A 213 5.00 -11.01 -2.30
N SER A 214 4.61 -12.17 -1.76
CA SER A 214 3.51 -12.27 -0.80
C SER A 214 3.69 -11.27 0.34
N GLY A 215 2.64 -10.57 0.74
CA GLY A 215 2.69 -9.46 1.71
C GLY A 215 2.86 -8.07 1.08
N SER A 216 3.33 -7.99 -0.17
CA SER A 216 3.41 -6.74 -0.92
C SER A 216 2.04 -6.26 -1.44
N SER A 217 1.02 -7.10 -1.41
CA SER A 217 -0.37 -6.76 -1.77
C SER A 217 -0.82 -5.45 -1.15
N GLY A 218 -1.38 -4.55 -1.95
CA GLY A 218 -1.80 -3.20 -1.52
C GLY A 218 -0.68 -2.16 -1.43
N SER A 219 0.58 -2.51 -1.76
CA SER A 219 1.69 -1.55 -1.83
C SER A 219 1.43 -0.49 -2.90
N PRO A 220 1.73 0.78 -2.63
CA PRO A 220 1.56 1.85 -3.60
C PRO A 220 2.51 1.71 -4.79
N LEU A 221 2.06 2.15 -5.96
CA LEU A 221 2.91 2.46 -7.09
C LEU A 221 2.98 3.98 -7.22
N PHE A 222 4.14 4.54 -6.95
CA PHE A 222 4.43 5.96 -7.15
C PHE A 222 4.97 6.20 -8.56
N ASN A 223 4.57 7.32 -9.19
CA ASN A 223 5.26 7.88 -10.34
C ASN A 223 6.48 8.72 -9.89
N ALA A 224 7.24 9.28 -10.83
CA ALA A 224 8.41 10.09 -10.50
C ALA A 224 8.10 11.41 -9.79
N ASP A 225 6.87 11.89 -9.88
CA ASP A 225 6.40 13.10 -9.17
C ASP A 225 5.99 12.79 -7.71
N GLY A 226 6.05 11.51 -7.28
CA GLY A 226 5.71 11.08 -5.94
C GLY A 226 4.20 10.90 -5.70
N GLU A 227 3.44 10.80 -6.76
CA GLU A 227 2.01 10.57 -6.70
C GLU A 227 1.69 9.08 -6.78
N ILE A 228 0.81 8.60 -5.90
CA ILE A 228 0.24 7.26 -6.02
C ILE A 228 -0.66 7.21 -7.25
N ILE A 229 -0.39 6.27 -8.15
CA ILE A 229 -1.20 6.01 -9.35
C ILE A 229 -1.97 4.70 -9.26
N GLY A 230 -1.68 3.89 -8.26
CA GLY A 230 -2.31 2.59 -8.03
C GLY A 230 -1.72 1.86 -6.84
N ALA A 231 -2.21 0.64 -6.59
CA ALA A 231 -1.63 -0.24 -5.59
C ALA A 231 -1.65 -1.70 -6.06
N LEU A 232 -0.74 -2.52 -5.50
CA LEU A 232 -0.45 -3.88 -5.97
C LEU A 232 -1.64 -4.82 -5.77
N SER A 233 -2.14 -5.36 -6.88
CA SER A 233 -3.11 -6.46 -6.90
C SER A 233 -2.43 -7.83 -6.88
N GLY A 234 -1.27 -7.95 -7.51
CA GLY A 234 -0.52 -9.20 -7.58
C GLY A 234 0.34 -9.30 -8.83
N GLY A 235 0.95 -10.45 -9.04
CA GLY A 235 1.80 -10.67 -10.20
C GLY A 235 2.51 -12.00 -10.17
N GLN A 236 3.50 -12.13 -11.04
CA GLN A 236 4.32 -13.33 -11.21
C GLN A 236 5.80 -13.06 -10.94
N SER A 237 6.13 -11.85 -10.49
CA SER A 237 7.52 -11.49 -10.27
C SER A 237 8.17 -12.33 -9.17
N SER A 238 9.44 -12.56 -9.34
CA SER A 238 10.26 -13.36 -8.42
C SER A 238 11.73 -12.98 -8.57
N GLU A 239 12.56 -13.47 -7.68
CA GLU A 239 14.01 -13.26 -7.71
C GLU A 239 14.65 -13.58 -9.08
N ASN A 240 14.21 -14.66 -9.73
CA ASN A 240 14.75 -15.11 -11.01
C ASN A 240 14.00 -14.56 -12.23
N SER A 241 12.87 -13.90 -12.01
CA SER A 241 12.01 -13.33 -13.04
C SER A 241 11.31 -12.08 -12.48
N PRO A 242 12.03 -10.92 -12.35
CA PRO A 242 11.49 -9.70 -11.75
C PRO A 242 10.60 -8.96 -12.76
N LYS A 243 9.44 -9.55 -13.09
CA LYS A 243 8.54 -9.06 -14.13
C LYS A 243 7.09 -9.49 -13.92
N ASP A 244 6.19 -8.82 -14.64
CA ASP A 244 4.78 -9.14 -14.72
C ASP A 244 4.03 -8.95 -13.39
N ASP A 245 4.11 -7.74 -12.83
CA ASP A 245 3.28 -7.31 -11.71
C ASP A 245 2.18 -6.35 -12.16
N TYR A 246 1.06 -6.39 -11.44
CA TYR A 246 -0.17 -5.69 -11.78
C TYR A 246 -0.67 -4.87 -10.59
N PHE A 247 -0.88 -3.58 -10.83
CA PHE A 247 -1.35 -2.63 -9.83
C PHE A 247 -2.73 -2.12 -10.26
N PHE A 248 -3.73 -2.16 -9.38
CA PHE A 248 -4.98 -1.50 -9.74
C PHE A 248 -4.74 0.00 -9.92
N SER A 249 -5.35 0.56 -10.97
CA SER A 249 -5.30 1.99 -11.26
C SER A 249 -6.29 2.75 -10.40
N LEU A 250 -5.92 3.92 -9.85
CA LEU A 250 -6.86 4.78 -9.12
C LEU A 250 -7.98 5.33 -10.02
N MET A 251 -7.75 5.38 -11.33
CA MET A 251 -8.71 5.94 -12.31
C MET A 251 -10.04 5.17 -12.32
N LYS A 252 -10.01 3.84 -12.14
CA LYS A 252 -11.23 3.02 -12.24
C LYS A 252 -12.11 3.07 -10.99
N PRO A 253 -11.59 2.87 -9.78
CA PRO A 253 -12.40 2.99 -8.57
C PRO A 253 -12.66 4.44 -8.15
N TRP A 254 -12.20 5.43 -8.95
CA TRP A 254 -12.41 6.83 -8.63
C TRP A 254 -13.89 7.16 -8.47
N ASP A 255 -14.71 6.89 -9.49
CA ASP A 255 -16.14 7.19 -9.52
C ASP A 255 -16.97 6.16 -10.33
N ALA A 256 -16.45 4.92 -10.50
CA ALA A 256 -17.10 3.90 -11.32
C ALA A 256 -18.46 3.44 -10.78
N ILE A 257 -18.67 3.51 -9.47
CA ILE A 257 -19.94 3.21 -8.81
C ILE A 257 -20.27 4.39 -7.89
N ASP A 258 -21.38 5.05 -8.14
CA ASP A 258 -21.78 6.28 -7.45
C ASP A 258 -22.40 5.99 -6.06
N THR A 259 -21.59 5.39 -5.20
CA THR A 259 -21.87 5.23 -3.77
C THR A 259 -20.59 5.41 -2.96
N PRO A 260 -20.64 6.09 -1.81
CA PRO A 260 -19.44 6.36 -0.99
C PRO A 260 -18.63 5.11 -0.68
N GLU A 261 -19.28 3.99 -0.41
CA GLU A 261 -18.64 2.74 -0.01
C GLU A 261 -18.00 1.98 -1.18
N ARG A 262 -18.09 2.52 -2.42
CA ARG A 262 -17.61 1.85 -3.64
C ARG A 262 -16.68 2.70 -4.49
N GLN A 263 -16.34 3.93 -4.06
CA GLN A 263 -15.54 4.87 -4.82
C GLN A 263 -14.52 5.62 -3.96
N LEU A 264 -13.46 6.12 -4.59
CA LEU A 264 -12.45 6.95 -3.93
C LEU A 264 -12.84 8.43 -3.86
N LYS A 265 -13.50 8.94 -4.90
CA LYS A 265 -13.81 10.37 -5.08
C LYS A 265 -14.48 10.98 -3.85
N TYR A 266 -15.47 10.31 -3.28
CA TYR A 266 -16.21 10.80 -2.12
C TYR A 266 -15.31 11.09 -0.91
N TRP A 267 -14.25 10.31 -0.72
CA TRP A 267 -13.36 10.40 0.43
C TRP A 267 -12.13 11.27 0.16
N LEU A 268 -11.56 11.15 -1.03
CA LEU A 268 -10.31 11.82 -1.38
C LEU A 268 -10.52 13.21 -2.01
N ASN A 269 -11.72 13.49 -2.52
CA ASN A 269 -12.14 14.81 -3.01
C ASN A 269 -13.50 15.18 -2.43
N PRO A 270 -13.59 15.53 -1.12
CA PRO A 270 -14.86 15.81 -0.44
C PRO A 270 -15.57 17.05 -0.97
N SER A 271 -14.86 17.98 -1.59
CA SER A 271 -15.47 19.12 -2.33
C SER A 271 -16.25 18.69 -3.57
N ASN A 272 -16.06 17.44 -4.02
CA ASN A 272 -16.71 16.84 -5.18
C ASN A 272 -16.61 17.68 -6.47
N ASP A 273 -15.52 18.40 -6.63
CA ASP A 273 -15.18 19.11 -7.86
C ASP A 273 -14.50 18.17 -8.89
N GLU A 274 -13.91 18.74 -9.95
CA GLU A 274 -13.24 17.97 -11.01
C GLU A 274 -11.79 17.58 -10.68
N THR A 275 -11.32 17.84 -9.46
CA THR A 275 -9.95 17.55 -9.02
C THR A 275 -9.72 16.05 -8.98
N LYS A 276 -8.68 15.60 -9.68
CA LYS A 276 -8.25 14.19 -9.77
C LYS A 276 -6.76 13.99 -9.46
N VAL A 277 -6.12 15.03 -8.93
CA VAL A 277 -4.72 15.02 -8.50
C VAL A 277 -4.62 15.74 -7.17
N CYS A 278 -3.83 15.23 -6.25
CA CYS A 278 -3.61 15.84 -4.95
C CYS A 278 -2.15 15.68 -4.55
N GLU A 279 -1.52 16.75 -4.11
CA GLU A 279 -0.17 16.70 -3.55
C GLU A 279 -0.14 15.96 -2.22
N GLY A 280 1.02 15.44 -1.84
CA GLY A 280 1.21 14.84 -0.54
C GLY A 280 1.22 15.87 0.58
N LEU A 281 0.83 15.44 1.77
CA LEU A 281 0.81 16.26 2.98
C LEU A 281 1.83 15.74 4.00
N ASP A 282 2.83 16.57 4.31
CA ASP A 282 3.68 16.40 5.50
C ASP A 282 3.19 17.39 6.58
N PRO A 283 2.42 16.94 7.57
CA PRO A 283 1.85 17.84 8.58
C PRO A 283 2.92 18.44 9.52
N TYR A 284 4.18 18.03 9.40
CA TYR A 284 5.29 18.46 10.24
C TYR A 284 6.37 19.22 9.46
N LYS A 285 6.20 19.40 8.17
CA LYS A 285 7.06 20.27 7.37
C LYS A 285 6.75 21.71 7.78
N SER A 286 7.68 22.35 8.45
CA SER A 286 7.57 23.79 8.75
C SER A 286 7.39 24.57 7.44
N ALA A 287 6.33 25.39 7.41
CA ALA A 287 6.05 26.29 6.30
C ALA A 287 7.19 27.30 6.09
#